data_ea20dc9380e2173e407cc5f812b0763b
#
_entry.id   ea20dc9380e2173e407cc5f812b0763b
#
_cell.length_a   1.000
_cell.length_b   1.000
_cell.length_c   1.000
_cell.angle_alpha   90.00
_cell.angle_beta   90.00
_cell.angle_gamma   90.00
#
_symmetry.space_group_name_H-M   'P 1'
#
loop_
_entity.id
_entity.type
_entity.pdbx_description
1 polymer ?
#
loop_
_entity_poly.entity_id
_entity_poly.type
_entity_poly.pdbx_seq_one_letter_code
_entity_poly.pdbx_strand_id
1 'polypeptide(L)'
;MVRKIVGIHQDDGSYFGGIVYLTKNPESDTGTSIYKAKQGFSFQNDAIIKVKEKHYRSEIVDDKEYDEAFDTMNDQYIETVTVENVYNRLLLFDNKTHHGVKTFGTTPRLTLNFFGMDMSGKLPPLVRTK
;
A
#
# COMPACT_ATOMS: atom_id res chain seq x y z
N MET A 1 12.23 -9.78 -13.71
CA MET A 1 12.63 -9.00 -12.51
C MET A 1 11.39 -8.74 -11.65
N VAL A 2 11.35 -9.25 -10.45
CA VAL A 2 10.24 -9.00 -9.53
C VAL A 2 10.40 -7.57 -9.04
N ARG A 3 9.50 -6.65 -9.41
CA ARG A 3 9.47 -5.31 -8.85
C ARG A 3 9.18 -5.41 -7.36
N LYS A 4 10.15 -5.09 -6.56
CA LYS A 4 9.97 -4.91 -5.12
C LYS A 4 9.25 -3.58 -4.90
N ILE A 5 8.11 -3.68 -4.23
CA ILE A 5 7.45 -2.61 -3.51
C ILE A 5 6.90 -1.47 -4.37
N VAL A 6 5.60 -1.39 -4.40
CA VAL A 6 4.88 -0.15 -4.67
C VAL A 6 4.94 0.71 -3.41
N GLY A 7 5.06 2.02 -3.61
CA GLY A 7 5.24 2.95 -2.51
C GLY A 7 4.20 2.79 -1.42
N ILE A 8 4.67 2.81 -0.18
CA ILE A 8 3.84 2.86 1.01
C ILE A 8 3.04 4.16 0.99
N HIS A 9 1.73 4.08 1.17
CA HIS A 9 0.83 5.23 1.07
C HIS A 9 -0.36 5.12 2.03
N GLN A 10 -1.11 6.21 2.12
CA GLN A 10 -2.43 6.29 2.74
C GLN A 10 -3.47 6.55 1.65
N ASP A 11 -4.73 6.20 1.90
CA ASP A 11 -5.84 6.45 0.96
C ASP A 11 -6.56 7.75 1.31
N ASP A 12 -5.95 8.88 0.96
CA ASP A 12 -6.52 10.20 1.21
C ASP A 12 -7.87 10.37 0.50
N GLY A 13 -8.79 11.07 1.17
CA GLY A 13 -10.11 11.38 0.64
C GLY A 13 -11.17 10.29 0.86
N SER A 14 -10.81 9.16 1.47
CA SER A 14 -11.75 8.12 1.90
C SER A 14 -11.85 8.05 3.43
N TYR A 15 -12.83 7.35 3.97
CA TYR A 15 -12.92 7.01 5.39
C TYR A 15 -12.21 5.69 5.70
N PHE A 16 -12.33 4.73 4.80
CA PHE A 16 -11.64 3.44 4.89
C PHE A 16 -11.37 2.88 3.53
N GLY A 17 -10.38 2.01 3.44
CA GLY A 17 -10.08 1.17 2.29
C GLY A 17 -10.34 -0.30 2.55
N GLY A 18 -10.64 -1.03 1.51
CA GLY A 18 -10.80 -2.48 1.58
C GLY A 18 -10.18 -3.18 0.38
N ILE A 19 -9.65 -4.36 0.64
CA ILE A 19 -9.03 -5.22 -0.37
C ILE A 19 -9.62 -6.61 -0.24
N VAL A 20 -10.18 -7.15 -1.33
CA VAL A 20 -10.53 -8.57 -1.44
C VAL A 20 -9.50 -9.23 -2.34
N TYR A 21 -8.81 -10.25 -1.83
CA TYR A 21 -7.85 -11.03 -2.61
C TYR A 21 -8.57 -12.07 -3.47
N LEU A 22 -8.34 -12.03 -4.77
CA LEU A 22 -9.05 -12.86 -5.75
C LEU A 22 -8.14 -13.83 -6.51
N THR A 23 -6.85 -13.87 -6.19
CA THR A 23 -5.92 -14.85 -6.76
C THR A 23 -6.09 -16.19 -6.06
N LYS A 24 -6.49 -17.25 -6.79
CA LYS A 24 -6.79 -18.56 -6.18
C LYS A 24 -5.58 -19.27 -5.59
N ASN A 25 -4.44 -19.18 -6.24
CA ASN A 25 -3.18 -19.79 -5.80
C ASN A 25 -2.09 -18.70 -5.80
N PRO A 26 -2.12 -17.79 -4.81
CA PRO A 26 -1.18 -16.70 -4.79
C PRO A 26 0.23 -17.17 -4.44
N GLU A 27 1.21 -16.47 -5.00
CA GLU A 27 2.59 -16.61 -4.55
C GLU A 27 2.73 -16.06 -3.11
N SER A 28 3.69 -16.58 -2.36
CA SER A 28 4.03 -16.05 -1.03
C SER A 28 4.45 -14.58 -1.12
N ASP A 29 4.27 -13.86 -0.02
CA ASP A 29 4.63 -12.45 0.13
C ASP A 29 3.92 -11.46 -0.84
N THR A 30 2.88 -11.90 -1.55
CA THR A 30 2.10 -11.03 -2.45
C THR A 30 0.89 -10.35 -1.78
N GLY A 31 0.85 -10.37 -0.47
CA GLY A 31 -0.19 -9.74 0.35
C GLY A 31 -0.01 -8.24 0.50
N THR A 32 -0.56 -7.73 1.58
CA THR A 32 -0.50 -6.31 1.93
C THR A 32 0.16 -6.15 3.29
N SER A 33 1.16 -5.29 3.38
CA SER A 33 1.78 -4.94 4.64
C SER A 33 1.26 -3.61 5.16
N ILE A 34 1.15 -3.54 6.48
CA ILE A 34 0.79 -2.34 7.24
C ILE A 34 2.04 -1.79 7.90
N TYR A 35 2.19 -0.48 7.87
CA TYR A 35 3.41 0.20 8.28
C TYR A 35 3.14 1.29 9.31
N LYS A 36 4.16 1.57 10.09
CA LYS A 36 4.24 2.71 11.00
C LYS A 36 5.38 3.62 10.53
N ALA A 37 5.13 4.93 10.49
CA ALA A 37 6.18 5.91 10.21
C ALA A 37 7.23 5.93 11.34
N LYS A 38 8.50 6.02 10.97
CA LYS A 38 9.60 6.25 11.91
C LYS A 38 9.52 7.65 12.51
N GLN A 39 10.12 7.85 13.67
CA GLN A 39 10.26 9.18 14.25
C GLN A 39 11.09 10.08 13.33
N GLY A 40 10.66 11.32 13.15
CA GLY A 40 11.33 12.28 12.23
C GLY A 40 10.87 12.12 10.77
N PHE A 41 9.79 11.39 10.52
CA PHE A 41 9.20 11.24 9.21
C PHE A 41 8.86 12.59 8.56
N SER A 42 9.24 12.76 7.30
CA SER A 42 8.87 13.92 6.48
C SER A 42 8.09 13.46 5.25
N PHE A 43 6.86 13.93 5.10
CA PHE A 43 6.03 13.65 3.92
C PHE A 43 6.52 14.33 2.64
N GLN A 44 7.33 15.37 2.77
CA GLN A 44 7.73 16.20 1.63
C GLN A 44 9.15 15.86 1.20
N ASN A 45 9.25 14.86 0.34
CA ASN A 45 10.43 14.72 -0.49
C ASN A 45 10.03 15.05 -1.94
N ASP A 46 10.32 16.27 -2.38
CA ASP A 46 9.97 16.77 -3.71
C ASP A 46 10.53 15.90 -4.84
N ALA A 47 11.67 15.25 -4.62
CA ALA A 47 12.25 14.34 -5.59
C ALA A 47 11.39 13.09 -5.80
N ILE A 48 10.90 12.49 -4.72
CA ILE A 48 10.03 11.32 -4.77
C ILE A 48 8.69 11.68 -5.42
N ILE A 49 8.12 12.83 -5.07
CA ILE A 49 6.86 13.32 -5.66
C ILE A 49 7.02 13.47 -7.17
N LYS A 50 8.10 14.07 -7.64
CA LYS A 50 8.39 14.25 -9.07
C LYS A 50 8.52 12.91 -9.81
N VAL A 51 9.20 11.93 -9.23
CA VAL A 51 9.34 10.58 -9.80
C VAL A 51 7.98 9.89 -9.90
N LYS A 52 7.15 9.98 -8.85
CA LYS A 52 5.78 9.46 -8.87
C LYS A 52 4.92 10.12 -9.97
N GLU A 53 4.96 11.44 -10.08
CA GLU A 53 4.21 12.17 -11.10
C GLU A 53 4.61 11.77 -12.51
N LYS A 54 5.91 11.65 -12.80
CA LYS A 54 6.42 11.15 -14.08
C LYS A 54 5.86 9.75 -14.38
N HIS A 55 5.92 8.84 -13.40
CA HIS A 55 5.41 7.49 -13.56
C HIS A 55 3.91 7.45 -13.87
N TYR A 56 3.09 8.24 -13.14
CA TYR A 56 1.64 8.31 -13.37
C TYR A 56 1.27 8.96 -14.70
N ARG A 57 2.10 9.86 -15.22
CA ARG A 57 1.91 10.49 -16.53
C ARG A 57 2.43 9.64 -17.69
N SER A 58 2.86 8.41 -17.42
CA SER A 58 3.48 7.52 -18.41
C SER A 58 4.72 8.10 -19.09
N GLU A 59 5.40 9.02 -18.42
CA GLU A 59 6.70 9.52 -18.86
C GLU A 59 7.77 8.45 -18.62
N ILE A 60 8.81 8.45 -19.45
CA ILE A 60 9.92 7.51 -19.28
C ILE A 60 10.66 7.87 -17.99
N VAL A 61 10.64 6.95 -17.04
CA VAL A 61 11.39 7.05 -15.78
C VAL A 61 12.51 6.03 -15.86
N ASP A 62 13.73 6.44 -15.54
CA ASP A 62 14.84 5.51 -15.34
C ASP A 62 14.49 4.58 -14.18
N ASP A 63 14.56 3.25 -14.42
CA ASP A 63 14.25 2.24 -13.40
C ASP A 63 15.08 2.42 -12.13
N LYS A 64 16.33 2.85 -12.26
CA LYS A 64 17.21 3.13 -11.13
C LYS A 64 16.74 4.35 -10.32
N GLU A 65 16.39 5.45 -11.00
CA GLU A 65 15.83 6.64 -10.34
C GLU A 65 14.53 6.31 -9.58
N TYR A 66 13.70 5.48 -10.19
CA TYR A 66 12.46 5.01 -9.59
C TYR A 66 12.71 4.18 -8.32
N ASP A 67 13.57 3.16 -8.42
CA ASP A 67 13.86 2.26 -7.31
C ASP A 67 14.51 3.02 -6.13
N GLU A 68 15.49 3.89 -6.39
CA GLU A 68 16.16 4.70 -5.37
C GLU A 68 15.17 5.65 -4.65
N ALA A 69 14.25 6.28 -5.39
CA ALA A 69 13.25 7.15 -4.81
C ALA A 69 12.27 6.40 -3.90
N PHE A 70 11.82 5.23 -4.34
CA PHE A 70 10.91 4.40 -3.55
C PHE A 70 11.60 3.73 -2.37
N ASP A 71 12.83 3.28 -2.50
CA ASP A 71 13.62 2.75 -1.38
C ASP A 71 13.81 3.82 -0.30
N THR A 72 14.19 5.04 -0.69
CA THR A 72 14.33 6.17 0.23
C THR A 72 13.03 6.49 0.96
N MET A 73 11.90 6.44 0.25
CA MET A 73 10.59 6.65 0.87
C MET A 73 10.24 5.52 1.83
N ASN A 74 10.41 4.28 1.39
CA ASN A 74 10.04 3.11 2.16
C ASN A 74 10.88 2.93 3.42
N ASP A 75 12.14 3.37 3.40
CA ASP A 75 13.04 3.36 4.56
C ASP A 75 12.55 4.22 5.73
N GLN A 76 11.59 5.12 5.50
CA GLN A 76 10.97 5.93 6.55
C GLN A 76 9.90 5.18 7.35
N TYR A 77 9.61 3.93 6.99
CA TYR A 77 8.56 3.13 7.61
C TYR A 77 9.10 1.85 8.26
N ILE A 78 8.34 1.36 9.21
CA ILE A 78 8.56 0.08 9.87
C ILE A 78 7.34 -0.78 9.58
N GLU A 79 7.54 -1.96 9.00
CA GLU A 79 6.49 -2.96 8.82
C GLU A 79 6.01 -3.47 10.19
N THR A 80 4.70 -3.44 10.41
CA THR A 80 4.10 -3.86 11.70
C THR A 80 3.23 -5.11 11.56
N VAL A 81 2.53 -5.24 10.44
CA VAL A 81 1.65 -6.38 10.15
C VAL A 81 1.78 -6.74 8.68
N THR A 82 1.90 -8.02 8.40
CA THR A 82 1.76 -8.56 7.05
C THR A 82 0.46 -9.35 6.96
N VAL A 83 -0.39 -9.01 6.00
CA VAL A 83 -1.60 -9.74 5.69
C VAL A 83 -1.35 -10.55 4.43
N GLU A 84 -1.34 -11.87 4.58
CA GLU A 84 -1.09 -12.78 3.47
C GLU A 84 -2.19 -12.70 2.41
N ASN A 85 -1.79 -12.80 1.15
CA ASN A 85 -2.70 -12.96 0.03
C ASN A 85 -3.34 -14.37 0.11
N VAL A 86 -4.57 -14.42 0.58
CA VAL A 86 -5.37 -15.65 0.65
C VAL A 86 -6.65 -15.43 -0.12
N TYR A 87 -6.95 -16.33 -1.04
CA TYR A 87 -8.16 -16.24 -1.86
C TYR A 87 -9.42 -15.99 -1.01
N ASN A 88 -10.23 -15.04 -1.43
CA ASN A 88 -11.47 -14.63 -0.77
C ASN A 88 -11.30 -14.02 0.63
N ARG A 89 -10.10 -13.59 1.00
CA ARG A 89 -9.86 -12.81 2.23
C ARG A 89 -10.19 -11.35 1.99
N LEU A 90 -10.94 -10.77 2.92
CA LEU A 90 -11.17 -9.33 3.01
C LEU A 90 -10.23 -8.71 4.03
N LEU A 91 -9.54 -7.64 3.63
CA LEU A 91 -8.80 -6.75 4.51
C LEU A 91 -9.48 -5.38 4.50
N LEU A 92 -9.81 -4.87 5.68
CA LEU A 92 -10.31 -3.51 5.88
C LEU A 92 -9.32 -2.72 6.74
N PHE A 93 -9.08 -1.47 6.37
CA PHE A 93 -8.23 -0.57 7.10
C PHE A 93 -8.72 0.87 6.98
N ASP A 94 -8.40 1.67 7.97
CA ASP A 94 -8.73 3.07 8.03
C ASP A 94 -7.86 3.88 7.04
N ASN A 95 -8.35 5.01 6.58
CA ASN A 95 -7.70 5.82 5.53
C ASN A 95 -6.32 6.37 5.95
N LYS A 96 -6.02 6.44 7.25
CA LYS A 96 -4.74 6.89 7.79
C LYS A 96 -3.73 5.76 7.95
N THR A 97 -4.13 4.53 7.66
CA THR A 97 -3.25 3.39 7.72
C THR A 97 -2.26 3.40 6.57
N HIS A 98 -0.97 3.51 6.87
CA HIS A 98 0.08 3.32 5.86
C HIS A 98 0.15 1.86 5.46
N HIS A 99 0.02 1.61 4.18
CA HIS A 99 0.02 0.26 3.64
C HIS A 99 0.67 0.19 2.26
N GLY A 100 0.98 -1.01 1.83
CA GLY A 100 1.56 -1.26 0.51
C GLY A 100 1.63 -2.75 0.20
N VAL A 101 1.75 -3.06 -1.06
CA VAL A 101 1.99 -4.43 -1.52
C VAL A 101 3.44 -4.79 -1.24
N LYS A 102 3.69 -5.93 -0.62
CA LYS A 102 5.05 -6.35 -0.28
C LYS A 102 5.84 -6.75 -1.52
N THR A 103 5.30 -7.63 -2.34
CA THR A 103 5.82 -7.97 -3.66
C THR A 103 4.68 -8.23 -4.64
N PHE A 104 4.92 -8.03 -5.93
CA PHE A 104 3.91 -8.38 -6.94
C PHE A 104 3.99 -9.83 -7.40
N GLY A 105 5.05 -10.56 -7.06
CA GLY A 105 5.28 -11.89 -7.58
C GLY A 105 5.60 -11.91 -9.09
N THR A 106 5.56 -13.08 -9.66
CA THR A 106 5.81 -13.35 -11.09
C THR A 106 4.52 -13.65 -11.85
N THR A 107 3.47 -14.03 -11.16
CA THR A 107 2.14 -14.31 -11.70
C THR A 107 1.18 -13.15 -11.43
N PRO A 108 0.12 -12.98 -12.24
CA PRO A 108 -0.85 -11.92 -12.04
C PRO A 108 -1.50 -11.98 -10.65
N ARG A 109 -1.43 -10.87 -9.92
CA ARG A 109 -2.10 -10.67 -8.64
C ARG A 109 -3.42 -9.95 -8.87
N LEU A 110 -4.52 -10.59 -8.55
CA LEU A 110 -5.85 -10.01 -8.70
C LEU A 110 -6.44 -9.62 -7.35
N THR A 111 -6.87 -8.37 -7.23
CA THR A 111 -7.57 -7.84 -6.06
C THR A 111 -8.74 -6.97 -6.48
N LEU A 112 -9.78 -6.95 -5.66
CA LEU A 112 -10.83 -5.95 -5.71
C LEU A 112 -10.56 -4.92 -4.61
N ASN A 113 -10.30 -3.68 -5.00
CA ASN A 113 -10.12 -2.59 -4.06
C ASN A 113 -11.38 -1.73 -4.03
N PHE A 114 -11.79 -1.29 -2.85
CA PHE A 114 -12.93 -0.40 -2.68
C PHE A 114 -12.67 0.60 -1.55
N PHE A 115 -13.39 1.72 -1.60
CA PHE A 115 -13.19 2.84 -0.69
C PHE A 115 -14.53 3.33 -0.17
N GLY A 116 -14.63 3.56 1.13
CA GLY A 116 -15.78 4.24 1.74
C GLY A 116 -15.57 5.75 1.65
N MET A 117 -16.30 6.42 0.74
CA MET A 117 -16.14 7.85 0.45
C MET A 117 -17.12 8.73 1.21
N ASP A 118 -18.28 8.17 1.59
CA ASP A 118 -19.31 8.86 2.36
C ASP A 118 -19.93 7.89 3.36
N MET A 119 -19.98 8.30 4.62
CA MET A 119 -20.51 7.46 5.69
C MET A 119 -21.47 8.28 6.55
N SER A 120 -22.71 7.84 6.60
CA SER A 120 -23.70 8.34 7.55
C SER A 120 -23.68 7.48 8.81
N GLY A 121 -23.61 8.14 9.99
CA GLY A 121 -23.62 7.49 11.29
C GLY A 121 -22.28 7.45 11.99
N LYS A 122 -22.29 7.01 13.25
CA LYS A 122 -21.06 6.78 14.01
C LYS A 122 -20.53 5.39 13.68
N LEU A 123 -19.35 5.34 13.11
CA LEU A 123 -18.60 4.07 13.05
C LEU A 123 -18.35 3.59 14.49
N PRO A 124 -18.65 2.33 14.79
CA PRO A 124 -18.10 1.75 15.99
C PRO A 124 -16.57 1.83 15.89
N PRO A 125 -15.88 2.22 16.97
CA PRO A 125 -14.42 2.15 16.95
C PRO A 125 -14.01 0.72 16.61
N LEU A 126 -13.06 0.55 15.71
CA LEU A 126 -12.44 -0.74 15.45
C LEU A 126 -11.72 -1.17 16.75
N VAL A 127 -12.43 -1.85 17.60
CA VAL A 127 -11.88 -2.37 18.85
C VAL A 127 -11.08 -3.62 18.51
N ARG A 128 -9.78 -3.57 18.74
CA ARG A 128 -8.99 -4.81 18.75
C ARG A 128 -9.54 -5.68 19.89
N THR A 129 -10.24 -6.72 19.54
CA THR A 129 -10.49 -7.81 20.50
C THR A 129 -9.13 -8.44 20.82
N LYS A 130 -8.79 -8.43 22.10
CA LYS A 130 -7.60 -9.12 22.61
C LYS A 130 -7.73 -10.62 22.40
#